data_716a92c33f53db50d87a8ee2452479bd
#
_entry.id   716a92c33f53db50d87a8ee2452479bd
#
_cell.length_a   1.000
_cell.length_b   1.000
_cell.length_c   1.000
_cell.angle_alpha   90.00
_cell.angle_beta   90.00
_cell.angle_gamma   90.00
#
_symmetry.space_group_name_H-M   'P 1'
#
loop_
_entity.id
_entity.type
_entity.pdbx_description
1 polymer ?
#
loop_
_entity_poly.entity_id
_entity_poly.type
_entity_poly.pdbx_seq_one_letter_code
_entity_poly.pdbx_strand_id
1 'polypeptide(L)'
;LKRLDTEEKLTGEIYKTGDKAGMAKTVKGDFYGKLSSVIHSMEDKQNDKRYSFLFKEEDPEYFTKLVMDIMSNDKPVKNIDLSGIPHDVAIPLIGAVTRMVYEIQKTCRYPDLIPVTVLCDEAHVYIPNDFQLSASEKRMVAIFEEIAKEGRKFGTTLIVASQRPSELNKTIMAQCAN
;
A
#
# COMPACT_ATOMS: atom_id res chain seq x y z
N LEU A 1 1.37 -19.31 5.51
CA LEU A 1 0.87 -19.70 4.18
C LEU A 1 1.33 -21.11 3.79
N LYS A 2 2.63 -21.44 3.81
CA LYS A 2 3.15 -22.78 3.48
C LYS A 2 2.44 -23.88 4.25
N ARG A 3 2.23 -23.71 5.57
CA ARG A 3 1.51 -24.67 6.40
C ARG A 3 0.07 -24.92 5.91
N LEU A 4 -0.64 -23.87 5.49
CA LEU A 4 -2.02 -24.00 4.97
C LEU A 4 -2.06 -24.68 3.61
N ASP A 5 -1.04 -24.48 2.77
CA ASP A 5 -0.92 -25.09 1.45
C ASP A 5 -0.65 -26.61 1.51
N THR A 6 -0.07 -27.10 2.62
CA THR A 6 0.25 -28.51 2.86
C THR A 6 -0.59 -29.12 3.97
N GLU A 7 -1.60 -28.43 4.49
CA GLU A 7 -2.41 -28.90 5.62
C GLU A 7 -3.26 -30.11 5.25
N GLU A 8 -3.10 -31.18 6.01
CA GLU A 8 -3.98 -32.34 5.99
C GLU A 8 -4.71 -32.48 7.33
N LYS A 9 -6.03 -32.62 7.27
CA LYS A 9 -6.88 -32.77 8.47
C LYS A 9 -7.22 -34.25 8.69
N LEU A 10 -7.13 -34.70 9.94
CA LEU A 10 -7.59 -36.03 10.33
C LEU A 10 -9.12 -36.10 10.21
N THR A 11 -9.61 -37.18 9.56
CA THR A 11 -11.07 -37.37 9.37
C THR A 11 -11.71 -38.10 10.57
N GLY A 12 -10.93 -38.58 11.50
CA GLY A 12 -11.38 -39.47 12.58
C GLY A 12 -11.60 -40.94 12.16
N GLU A 13 -11.42 -41.23 10.88
CA GLU A 13 -11.52 -42.57 10.33
C GLU A 13 -10.13 -43.21 10.11
N ILE A 14 -10.10 -44.56 10.01
CA ILE A 14 -8.90 -45.29 9.63
C ILE A 14 -9.10 -46.06 8.32
N TYR A 15 -8.02 -46.29 7.60
CA TYR A 15 -8.05 -47.16 6.42
C TYR A 15 -8.29 -48.63 6.86
N LYS A 16 -9.32 -49.26 6.29
CA LYS A 16 -9.71 -50.63 6.65
C LYS A 16 -8.96 -51.70 5.87
N THR A 17 -8.46 -51.38 4.68
CA THR A 17 -7.80 -52.30 3.76
C THR A 17 -6.68 -51.63 2.97
N GLY A 18 -5.77 -52.43 2.39
CA GLY A 18 -4.63 -51.96 1.58
C GLY A 18 -3.38 -51.66 2.41
N ASP A 19 -2.33 -51.18 1.74
CA ASP A 19 -1.00 -50.91 2.34
C ASP A 19 -1.04 -49.85 3.49
N LYS A 20 -2.11 -49.06 3.58
CA LYS A 20 -2.33 -48.08 4.63
C LYS A 20 -3.30 -48.52 5.71
N ALA A 21 -3.64 -49.82 5.76
CA ALA A 21 -4.57 -50.34 6.77
C ALA A 21 -4.10 -50.00 8.19
N GLY A 22 -5.01 -49.49 9.02
CA GLY A 22 -4.71 -49.03 10.38
C GLY A 22 -4.21 -47.57 10.49
N MET A 23 -3.87 -46.93 9.39
CA MET A 23 -3.49 -45.51 9.41
C MET A 23 -4.72 -44.59 9.45
N ALA A 24 -4.61 -43.47 10.14
CA ALA A 24 -5.64 -42.46 10.15
C ALA A 24 -5.84 -41.85 8.74
N LYS A 25 -7.09 -41.73 8.33
CA LYS A 25 -7.40 -41.07 7.07
C LYS A 25 -7.27 -39.56 7.22
N THR A 26 -6.67 -38.94 6.23
CA THR A 26 -6.57 -37.48 6.13
C THR A 26 -7.35 -36.95 4.91
N VAL A 27 -7.82 -35.75 5.00
CA VAL A 27 -8.34 -34.96 3.86
C VAL A 27 -7.52 -33.71 3.71
N LYS A 28 -7.35 -33.29 2.48
CA LYS A 28 -6.67 -32.02 2.17
C LYS A 28 -7.44 -30.86 2.77
N GLY A 29 -6.72 -29.94 3.39
CA GLY A 29 -7.30 -28.68 3.88
C GLY A 29 -7.85 -27.83 2.74
N ASP A 30 -8.67 -26.82 3.07
CA ASP A 30 -9.37 -25.98 2.10
C ASP A 30 -8.43 -25.23 1.15
N PHE A 31 -7.21 -24.96 1.59
CA PHE A 31 -6.17 -24.23 0.84
C PHE A 31 -5.06 -25.15 0.30
N TYR A 32 -5.19 -26.48 0.45
CA TYR A 32 -4.16 -27.42 0.01
C TYR A 32 -3.85 -27.26 -1.49
N GLY A 33 -2.59 -26.96 -1.82
CA GLY A 33 -2.11 -26.76 -3.19
C GLY A 33 -2.64 -25.50 -3.90
N LYS A 34 -3.42 -24.64 -3.21
CA LYS A 34 -4.02 -23.45 -3.82
C LYS A 34 -3.19 -22.18 -3.61
N LEU A 35 -2.25 -22.22 -2.68
CA LEU A 35 -1.47 -21.04 -2.30
C LEU A 35 -0.06 -21.05 -2.92
N SER A 36 0.31 -22.07 -3.65
CA SER A 36 1.67 -22.24 -4.19
C SER A 36 2.13 -21.03 -5.02
N SER A 37 1.27 -20.49 -5.91
CA SER A 37 1.61 -19.34 -6.73
C SER A 37 1.83 -18.07 -5.89
N VAL A 38 1.03 -17.88 -4.85
CA VAL A 38 1.18 -16.74 -3.92
C VAL A 38 2.45 -16.88 -3.11
N ILE A 39 2.74 -18.10 -2.62
CA ILE A 39 3.96 -18.40 -1.86
C ILE A 39 5.20 -18.12 -2.71
N HIS A 40 5.25 -18.63 -3.94
CA HIS A 40 6.37 -18.36 -4.85
C HIS A 40 6.53 -16.86 -5.15
N SER A 41 5.44 -16.16 -5.44
CA SER A 41 5.49 -14.70 -5.67
C SER A 41 6.03 -13.93 -4.46
N MET A 42 5.70 -14.36 -3.24
CA MET A 42 6.24 -13.76 -2.02
C MET A 42 7.72 -14.10 -1.81
N GLU A 43 8.11 -15.35 -2.09
CA GLU A 43 9.52 -15.78 -2.01
C GLU A 43 10.39 -15.04 -3.03
N ASP A 44 9.91 -14.87 -4.26
CA ASP A 44 10.60 -14.12 -5.29
C ASP A 44 10.83 -12.67 -4.84
N LYS A 45 9.79 -12.02 -4.28
CA LYS A 45 9.92 -10.65 -3.75
C LYS A 45 10.85 -10.58 -2.53
N GLN A 46 10.83 -11.58 -1.65
CA GLN A 46 11.71 -11.62 -0.49
C GLN A 46 13.18 -11.77 -0.89
N ASN A 47 13.46 -12.49 -1.97
CA ASN A 47 14.81 -12.69 -2.49
C ASN A 47 15.30 -11.52 -3.38
N ASP A 48 14.41 -10.67 -3.85
CA ASP A 48 14.76 -9.50 -4.66
C ASP A 48 15.19 -8.33 -3.76
N LYS A 49 16.42 -7.89 -3.93
CA LYS A 49 17.02 -6.78 -3.15
C LYS A 49 16.20 -5.49 -3.19
N ARG A 50 15.46 -5.25 -4.28
CA ARG A 50 14.62 -4.06 -4.43
C ARG A 50 13.47 -4.01 -3.43
N TYR A 51 13.01 -5.18 -2.93
CA TYR A 51 11.94 -5.29 -1.95
C TYR A 51 12.45 -5.55 -0.53
N SER A 52 13.78 -5.59 -0.33
CA SER A 52 14.37 -5.97 0.97
C SER A 52 13.87 -5.10 2.14
N PHE A 53 13.51 -3.84 1.87
CA PHE A 53 12.99 -2.92 2.89
C PHE A 53 11.62 -3.34 3.44
N LEU A 54 10.80 -4.10 2.67
CA LEU A 54 9.49 -4.60 3.12
C LEU A 54 9.59 -5.75 4.12
N PHE A 55 10.74 -6.40 4.21
CA PHE A 55 10.97 -7.60 5.03
C PHE A 55 11.92 -7.37 6.19
N LYS A 56 12.34 -6.13 6.43
CA LYS A 56 13.11 -5.78 7.62
C LYS A 56 12.19 -5.75 8.83
N GLU A 57 12.67 -6.31 9.94
CA GLU A 57 12.05 -6.08 11.24
C GLU A 57 12.40 -4.64 11.67
N GLU A 58 11.38 -3.83 11.87
CA GLU A 58 11.50 -2.46 12.35
C GLU A 58 11.05 -2.37 13.81
N ASP A 59 11.63 -1.42 14.55
CA ASP A 59 11.20 -1.08 15.90
C ASP A 59 9.69 -0.75 15.88
N PRO A 60 8.86 -1.31 16.78
CA PRO A 60 7.43 -0.98 16.88
C PRO A 60 7.15 0.52 17.00
N GLU A 61 8.09 1.30 17.55
CA GLU A 61 7.99 2.76 17.60
C GLU A 61 8.36 3.47 16.29
N TYR A 62 8.95 2.76 15.33
CA TYR A 62 9.43 3.37 14.09
C TYR A 62 8.31 4.10 13.33
N PHE A 63 7.13 3.49 13.24
CA PHE A 63 5.97 4.12 12.59
C PHE A 63 5.57 5.43 13.30
N THR A 64 5.51 5.43 14.62
CA THR A 64 5.18 6.63 15.40
C THR A 64 6.21 7.73 15.19
N LYS A 65 7.49 7.38 15.21
CA LYS A 65 8.60 8.32 14.93
C LYS A 65 8.51 8.90 13.51
N LEU A 66 8.22 8.06 12.52
CA LEU A 66 8.03 8.48 11.13
C LEU A 66 6.86 9.46 10.98
N VAL A 67 5.72 9.16 11.60
CA VAL A 67 4.56 10.04 11.61
C VAL A 67 4.89 11.38 12.25
N MET A 68 5.54 11.36 13.41
CA MET A 68 5.97 12.58 14.11
C MET A 68 6.96 13.39 13.27
N ASP A 69 7.92 12.75 12.61
CA ASP A 69 8.87 13.43 11.72
C ASP A 69 8.19 14.09 10.53
N ILE A 70 7.27 13.38 9.86
CA ILE A 70 6.52 13.93 8.72
C ILE A 70 5.65 15.11 9.16
N MET A 71 4.99 15.02 10.31
CA MET A 71 4.03 16.03 10.80
C MET A 71 4.68 17.11 11.66
N SER A 72 5.94 16.97 12.05
CA SER A 72 6.63 17.97 12.86
C SER A 72 6.84 19.27 12.10
N ASN A 73 6.82 20.38 12.82
CA ASN A 73 7.02 21.72 12.27
C ASN A 73 8.48 22.21 12.36
N ASP A 74 9.42 21.31 12.63
CA ASP A 74 10.84 21.61 12.78
C ASP A 74 11.50 21.98 11.44
N LYS A 75 10.99 21.40 10.33
CA LYS A 75 11.44 21.66 8.97
C LYS A 75 10.23 21.96 8.07
N PRO A 76 10.24 23.09 7.36
CA PRO A 76 9.11 23.49 6.52
C PRO A 76 8.91 22.59 5.29
N VAL A 77 9.94 21.86 4.88
CA VAL A 77 9.87 20.93 3.74
C VAL A 77 10.38 19.54 4.18
N LYS A 78 9.57 18.53 3.91
CA LYS A 78 9.94 17.12 4.06
C LYS A 78 9.97 16.51 2.66
N ASN A 79 11.11 15.96 2.27
CA ASN A 79 11.27 15.30 0.99
C ASN A 79 11.22 13.78 1.17
N ILE A 80 10.32 13.12 0.45
CA ILE A 80 10.20 11.67 0.41
C ILE A 80 10.74 11.21 -0.95
N ASP A 81 11.94 10.66 -0.95
CA ASP A 81 12.57 10.14 -2.15
C ASP A 81 12.06 8.73 -2.45
N LEU A 82 11.45 8.56 -3.62
CA LEU A 82 10.93 7.29 -4.13
C LEU A 82 11.86 6.65 -5.16
N SER A 83 13.02 7.24 -5.40
CA SER A 83 14.00 6.68 -6.34
C SER A 83 14.44 5.27 -5.87
N GLY A 84 14.43 4.32 -6.81
CA GLY A 84 14.77 2.94 -6.49
C GLY A 84 13.65 2.08 -5.88
N ILE A 85 12.47 2.66 -5.58
CA ILE A 85 11.32 1.88 -5.15
C ILE A 85 10.63 1.27 -6.38
N PRO A 86 10.34 -0.04 -6.38
CA PRO A 86 9.59 -0.68 -7.46
C PRO A 86 8.22 -0.03 -7.67
N HIS A 87 7.81 0.13 -8.93
CA HIS A 87 6.58 0.84 -9.29
C HIS A 87 5.31 0.26 -8.63
N ASP A 88 5.23 -1.06 -8.50
CA ASP A 88 4.13 -1.77 -7.84
C ASP A 88 4.04 -1.51 -6.32
N VAL A 89 5.08 -0.94 -5.72
CA VAL A 89 5.11 -0.53 -4.31
C VAL A 89 4.96 0.98 -4.17
N ALA A 90 5.45 1.76 -5.14
CA ALA A 90 5.43 3.23 -5.06
C ALA A 90 4.01 3.79 -4.93
N ILE A 91 3.06 3.33 -5.74
CA ILE A 91 1.65 3.79 -5.70
C ILE A 91 1.01 3.50 -4.33
N PRO A 92 1.02 2.26 -3.80
CA PRO A 92 0.49 1.97 -2.47
C PRO A 92 1.17 2.77 -1.36
N LEU A 93 2.49 2.91 -1.42
CA LEU A 93 3.27 3.59 -0.38
C LEU A 93 2.91 5.08 -0.31
N ILE A 94 2.96 5.79 -1.45
CA ILE A 94 2.66 7.23 -1.46
C ILE A 94 1.18 7.48 -1.15
N GLY A 95 0.28 6.63 -1.62
CA GLY A 95 -1.13 6.71 -1.28
C GLY A 95 -1.38 6.53 0.22
N ALA A 96 -0.68 5.60 0.88
CA ALA A 96 -0.78 5.39 2.31
C ALA A 96 -0.24 6.58 3.11
N VAL A 97 0.95 7.11 2.75
CA VAL A 97 1.54 8.28 3.40
C VAL A 97 0.65 9.52 3.22
N THR A 98 0.18 9.77 2.00
CA THR A 98 -0.70 10.91 1.71
C THR A 98 -2.02 10.80 2.48
N ARG A 99 -2.61 9.60 2.56
CA ARG A 99 -3.82 9.35 3.34
C ARG A 99 -3.57 9.63 4.82
N MET A 100 -2.48 9.14 5.37
CA MET A 100 -2.11 9.37 6.78
C MET A 100 -2.03 10.87 7.08
N VAL A 101 -1.31 11.64 6.28
CA VAL A 101 -1.19 13.10 6.42
C VAL A 101 -2.56 13.75 6.37
N TYR A 102 -3.39 13.39 5.40
CA TYR A 102 -4.71 13.99 5.21
C TYR A 102 -5.69 13.63 6.35
N GLU A 103 -5.71 12.37 6.81
CA GLU A 103 -6.53 11.97 7.95
C GLU A 103 -6.14 12.70 9.25
N ILE A 104 -4.84 12.91 9.48
CA ILE A 104 -4.38 13.73 10.61
C ILE A 104 -4.90 15.16 10.46
N GLN A 105 -4.77 15.76 9.28
CA GLN A 105 -5.27 17.11 9.03
C GLN A 105 -6.79 17.24 9.25
N LYS A 106 -7.56 16.23 8.89
CA LYS A 106 -9.02 16.21 9.17
C LYS A 106 -9.35 16.18 10.66
N THR A 107 -8.47 15.67 11.51
CA THR A 107 -8.65 15.67 12.98
C THR A 107 -8.19 16.96 13.64
N CYS A 108 -7.28 17.71 13.02
CA CYS A 108 -6.79 18.99 13.54
C CYS A 108 -7.88 20.07 13.41
N ARG A 109 -7.97 20.96 14.41
CA ARG A 109 -8.90 22.10 14.42
C ARG A 109 -8.16 23.41 14.60
N TYR A 110 -8.71 24.47 14.04
CA TYR A 110 -8.21 25.82 14.34
C TYR A 110 -8.27 26.07 15.88
N PRO A 111 -7.23 26.66 16.51
CA PRO A 111 -6.06 27.32 15.88
C PRO A 111 -4.85 26.40 15.60
N ASP A 112 -4.89 25.13 15.96
CA ASP A 112 -3.73 24.22 15.90
C ASP A 112 -3.49 23.64 14.49
N LEU A 113 -4.38 23.94 13.53
CA LEU A 113 -4.25 23.48 12.17
C LEU A 113 -3.09 24.18 11.46
N ILE A 114 -2.04 23.44 11.15
CA ILE A 114 -0.92 23.89 10.33
C ILE A 114 -1.21 23.45 8.89
N PRO A 115 -1.32 24.40 7.92
CA PRO A 115 -1.57 24.03 6.53
C PRO A 115 -0.44 23.16 5.96
N VAL A 116 -0.81 22.10 5.23
CA VAL A 116 0.13 21.19 4.59
C VAL A 116 -0.07 21.21 3.07
N THR A 117 1.03 21.33 2.34
CA THR A 117 1.03 21.19 0.88
C THR A 117 1.71 19.88 0.50
N VAL A 118 0.98 19.01 -0.19
CA VAL A 118 1.50 17.78 -0.79
C VAL A 118 1.91 18.12 -2.22
N LEU A 119 3.22 18.14 -2.49
CA LEU A 119 3.77 18.35 -3.82
C LEU A 119 4.15 17.00 -4.42
N CYS A 120 3.55 16.68 -5.55
CA CYS A 120 3.76 15.44 -6.28
C CYS A 120 4.56 15.76 -7.56
N ASP A 121 5.87 15.51 -7.52
CA ASP A 121 6.71 15.62 -8.70
C ASP A 121 6.67 14.32 -9.51
N GLU A 122 6.73 14.44 -10.85
CA GLU A 122 6.51 13.33 -11.80
C GLU A 122 5.26 12.50 -11.48
N ALA A 123 4.20 13.19 -11.16
CA ALA A 123 2.97 12.63 -10.61
C ALA A 123 2.32 11.53 -11.49
N HIS A 124 2.60 11.48 -12.80
CA HIS A 124 2.12 10.42 -13.68
C HIS A 124 2.58 9.01 -13.24
N VAL A 125 3.64 8.91 -12.44
CA VAL A 125 4.16 7.64 -11.94
C VAL A 125 3.24 7.03 -10.89
N TYR A 126 2.60 7.84 -10.03
CA TYR A 126 1.81 7.35 -8.89
C TYR A 126 0.38 7.90 -8.81
N ILE A 127 0.03 8.83 -9.70
CA ILE A 127 -1.35 9.32 -9.91
C ILE A 127 -1.75 9.11 -11.38
N PRO A 128 -1.55 7.91 -11.95
CA PRO A 128 -1.84 7.67 -13.37
C PRO A 128 -3.35 7.66 -13.65
N ASN A 129 -3.68 7.67 -14.93
CA ASN A 129 -5.06 7.56 -15.39
C ASN A 129 -5.66 6.19 -15.02
N ASP A 130 -6.92 6.17 -14.60
CA ASP A 130 -7.66 5.00 -14.09
C ASP A 130 -7.68 3.76 -14.99
N PHE A 131 -7.48 3.92 -16.29
CA PHE A 131 -7.51 2.81 -17.24
C PHE A 131 -6.40 1.77 -17.04
N GLN A 132 -5.32 2.15 -16.35
CA GLN A 132 -4.14 1.29 -16.17
C GLN A 132 -4.05 0.69 -14.76
N LEU A 133 -4.96 1.07 -13.86
CA LEU A 133 -4.87 0.73 -12.45
C LEU A 133 -5.72 -0.50 -12.08
N SER A 134 -5.16 -1.36 -11.24
CA SER A 134 -5.90 -2.38 -10.51
C SER A 134 -6.89 -1.74 -9.51
N ALA A 135 -7.85 -2.51 -9.03
CA ALA A 135 -8.83 -2.03 -8.03
C ALA A 135 -8.18 -1.58 -6.71
N SER A 136 -7.03 -2.14 -6.34
CA SER A 136 -6.26 -1.73 -5.15
C SER A 136 -5.56 -0.39 -5.37
N GLU A 137 -4.92 -0.21 -6.51
CA GLU A 137 -4.24 1.04 -6.86
C GLU A 137 -5.23 2.20 -7.00
N LYS A 138 -6.39 1.97 -7.61
CA LYS A 138 -7.48 2.97 -7.66
C LYS A 138 -7.87 3.49 -6.28
N ARG A 139 -7.96 2.59 -5.29
CA ARG A 139 -8.24 3.01 -3.90
C ARG A 139 -7.14 3.86 -3.29
N MET A 140 -5.88 3.62 -3.67
CA MET A 140 -4.76 4.43 -3.21
C MET A 140 -4.71 5.80 -3.90
N VAL A 141 -5.01 5.85 -5.20
CA VAL A 141 -5.08 7.11 -5.96
C VAL A 141 -6.28 7.97 -5.53
N ALA A 142 -7.38 7.37 -5.09
CA ALA A 142 -8.59 8.08 -4.67
C ALA A 142 -8.34 9.13 -3.57
N ILE A 143 -7.29 8.99 -2.75
CA ILE A 143 -6.93 9.99 -1.74
C ILE A 143 -6.54 11.33 -2.37
N PHE A 144 -5.83 11.29 -3.50
CA PHE A 144 -5.42 12.50 -4.21
C PHE A 144 -6.63 13.22 -4.83
N GLU A 145 -7.62 12.45 -5.31
CA GLU A 145 -8.88 13.03 -5.77
C GLU A 145 -9.65 13.69 -4.63
N GLU A 146 -9.68 13.06 -3.45
CA GLU A 146 -10.35 13.61 -2.27
C GLU A 146 -9.67 14.93 -1.84
N ILE A 147 -8.33 14.97 -1.79
CA ILE A 147 -7.58 16.17 -1.47
C ILE A 147 -7.82 17.27 -2.52
N ALA A 148 -7.79 16.92 -3.81
CA ALA A 148 -8.05 17.89 -4.86
C ALA A 148 -9.45 18.54 -4.77
N LYS A 149 -10.47 17.75 -4.37
CA LYS A 149 -11.86 18.22 -4.22
C LYS A 149 -12.11 18.97 -2.90
N GLU A 150 -11.54 18.49 -1.80
CA GLU A 150 -11.96 18.91 -0.46
C GLU A 150 -10.82 19.33 0.47
N GLY A 151 -9.55 19.14 0.07
CA GLY A 151 -8.39 19.37 0.91
C GLY A 151 -8.35 20.75 1.55
N ARG A 152 -8.78 21.77 0.81
CA ARG A 152 -8.83 23.17 1.29
C ARG A 152 -9.61 23.32 2.59
N LYS A 153 -10.68 22.53 2.80
CA LYS A 153 -11.47 22.56 4.05
C LYS A 153 -10.66 22.15 5.28
N PHE A 154 -9.62 21.35 5.07
CA PHE A 154 -8.78 20.79 6.11
C PHE A 154 -7.33 21.31 6.05
N GLY A 155 -7.12 22.45 5.41
CA GLY A 155 -5.79 23.04 5.27
C GLY A 155 -4.80 22.20 4.47
N THR A 156 -5.27 21.32 3.58
CA THR A 156 -4.42 20.48 2.73
C THR A 156 -4.52 20.94 1.28
N THR A 157 -3.38 21.23 0.67
CA THR A 157 -3.28 21.62 -0.74
C THR A 157 -2.50 20.56 -1.51
N LEU A 158 -2.94 20.27 -2.73
CA LEU A 158 -2.25 19.37 -3.65
C LEU A 158 -1.62 20.17 -4.80
N ILE A 159 -0.33 19.98 -5.00
CA ILE A 159 0.39 20.47 -6.18
C ILE A 159 0.87 19.26 -6.98
N VAL A 160 0.56 19.25 -8.26
CA VAL A 160 0.88 18.17 -9.17
C VAL A 160 1.79 18.70 -10.27
N ALA A 161 2.99 18.15 -10.38
CA ALA A 161 3.94 18.45 -11.45
C ALA A 161 4.14 17.19 -12.31
N SER A 162 4.09 17.34 -13.62
CA SER A 162 4.30 16.23 -14.55
C SER A 162 4.65 16.73 -15.95
N GLN A 163 5.56 16.02 -16.60
CA GLN A 163 5.88 16.23 -18.02
C GLN A 163 4.91 15.50 -18.95
N ARG A 164 4.01 14.63 -18.39
CA ARG A 164 3.06 13.80 -19.15
C ARG A 164 1.63 14.01 -18.68
N PRO A 165 1.04 15.19 -18.94
CA PRO A 165 -0.29 15.50 -18.43
C PRO A 165 -1.39 14.56 -18.95
N SER A 166 -1.23 13.99 -20.13
CA SER A 166 -2.18 13.02 -20.69
C SER A 166 -2.25 11.68 -19.94
N GLU A 167 -1.21 11.34 -19.20
CA GLU A 167 -1.12 10.11 -18.39
C GLU A 167 -1.67 10.30 -16.96
N LEU A 168 -1.95 11.55 -16.57
CA LEU A 168 -2.48 11.85 -15.23
C LEU A 168 -3.98 11.56 -15.09
N ASN A 169 -4.39 11.33 -13.85
CA ASN A 169 -5.80 11.19 -13.49
C ASN A 169 -6.61 12.42 -13.89
N LYS A 170 -7.63 12.22 -14.71
CA LYS A 170 -8.44 13.31 -15.30
C LYS A 170 -9.22 14.11 -14.26
N THR A 171 -9.68 13.46 -13.20
CA THR A 171 -10.42 14.12 -12.11
C THR A 171 -9.52 15.10 -11.39
N ILE A 172 -8.29 14.70 -11.07
CA ILE A 172 -7.31 15.56 -10.41
C ILE A 172 -6.92 16.72 -11.31
N MET A 173 -6.64 16.44 -12.59
CA MET A 173 -6.33 17.48 -13.57
C MET A 173 -7.43 18.55 -13.67
N ALA A 174 -8.69 18.14 -13.69
CA ALA A 174 -9.82 19.07 -13.77
C ALA A 174 -9.97 19.95 -12.51
N GLN A 175 -9.49 19.49 -11.35
CA GLN A 175 -9.54 20.26 -10.09
C GLN A 175 -8.31 21.14 -9.88
N CYS A 176 -7.15 20.76 -10.42
CA CYS A 176 -5.89 21.47 -10.27
C CYS A 176 -5.59 22.47 -11.42
N ALA A 177 -6.42 22.48 -12.47
CA ALA A 177 -6.21 23.31 -13.66
C ALA A 177 -6.62 24.78 -13.43
N ASN A 178 -5.94 25.46 -12.48
CA ASN A 178 -6.02 26.92 -12.31
C ASN A 178 -4.62 27.48 -12.14
#